data_ea45e4ed86e3c0679bc3fb45dcdf19f2
#
_entry.id   ea45e4ed86e3c0679bc3fb45dcdf19f2
#
_cell.length_a   1.000
_cell.length_b   1.000
_cell.length_c   1.000
_cell.angle_alpha   90.00
_cell.angle_beta   90.00
_cell.angle_gamma   90.00
#
_symmetry.space_group_name_H-M   'P 1'
#
loop_
_entity.id
_entity.type
_entity.pdbx_description
1 polymer ?
#
loop_
_entity_poly.entity_id
_entity_poly.type
_entity_poly.pdbx_seq_one_letter_code
_entity_poly.pdbx_strand_id
1 'polypeptide(L)'
;MTCVLNRRRFLQGTSAGATALAAGGLPFRAALAAENLTIGIVYVGAKDDFGWNQAHAVGVKALRELPDVKVVEEENVPETDAVSKTMESMINLDGAKLILPTSFGYWSPFVLDEAKANPGVQFRHAAPLWKQGDPKNAGSYFPFLDQAHYVDGVAAGLASKTGKLGFVAAKPIGIVLRNINSFLTGARTTNPHATVQVIFTGDWSLPVREAEATNALVDAGCDLITCHVDGPKVVIQTAESRGVKSCGHNANQAPLAPKGFVTGAEYKWSTIYTGFAGIIAKGETLPNITFGGYDKDMVQSSPFGAGATDAAIKAANAAIADLKAGKPIFTAGIKDNNGRIVLASAPKDNYAEPLNNMDYLIDGVVGSTH
;
A
#
# COMPACT_ATOMS: atom_id res chain seq x y z
N MET A 1 21.02 -59.66 -46.39
CA MET A 1 21.12 -59.52 -47.84
C MET A 1 21.09 -58.04 -48.20
N THR A 2 22.21 -57.65 -48.70
CA THR A 2 22.57 -56.38 -49.32
C THR A 2 21.68 -56.01 -50.52
N CYS A 3 21.34 -54.79 -50.70
CA CYS A 3 21.57 -54.08 -51.98
C CYS A 3 21.44 -52.60 -51.85
N VAL A 4 22.48 -51.99 -52.20
CA VAL A 4 22.87 -50.61 -52.43
C VAL A 4 22.49 -50.21 -53.90
N LEU A 5 22.51 -48.96 -54.24
CA LEU A 5 22.60 -48.26 -55.52
C LEU A 5 21.37 -47.51 -55.96
N ASN A 6 21.45 -46.37 -56.63
CA ASN A 6 22.48 -45.34 -56.87
C ASN A 6 21.81 -44.18 -57.61
N ARG A 7 22.50 -43.07 -57.59
CA ARG A 7 22.29 -41.76 -58.17
C ARG A 7 22.03 -41.74 -59.68
N ARG A 8 21.36 -40.64 -60.10
CA ARG A 8 21.55 -39.82 -61.32
C ARG A 8 20.63 -39.97 -62.52
N ARG A 9 20.20 -38.75 -62.89
CA ARG A 9 19.86 -38.22 -64.23
C ARG A 9 18.47 -38.53 -64.79
N PHE A 10 17.70 -37.42 -65.09
CA PHE A 10 17.63 -36.88 -66.43
C PHE A 10 17.01 -35.47 -66.42
N LEU A 11 17.68 -34.59 -67.17
CA LEU A 11 17.25 -33.24 -67.55
C LEU A 11 16.48 -33.30 -68.88
N GLN A 12 15.75 -32.19 -69.11
CA GLN A 12 15.16 -31.71 -70.41
C GLN A 12 13.68 -32.11 -70.52
N GLY A 13 12.79 -31.22 -70.72
CA GLY A 13 12.67 -29.84 -71.21
C GLY A 13 11.27 -29.68 -71.78
N THR A 14 10.66 -28.59 -71.61
CA THR A 14 10.02 -27.77 -72.68
C THR A 14 9.19 -26.65 -72.06
N SER A 15 9.40 -25.52 -72.60
CA SER A 15 8.79 -24.21 -72.37
C SER A 15 7.31 -24.14 -72.73
N ALA A 16 6.50 -23.40 -71.97
CA ALA A 16 5.71 -22.22 -72.39
C ALA A 16 4.55 -21.93 -71.44
N GLY A 17 4.31 -20.65 -71.13
CA GLY A 17 3.07 -20.20 -70.54
C GLY A 17 3.26 -19.20 -69.35
N ALA A 18 3.66 -17.97 -69.66
CA ALA A 18 3.60 -16.86 -68.74
C ALA A 18 2.18 -16.52 -68.39
N THR A 19 1.81 -16.62 -67.13
CA THR A 19 0.67 -15.85 -66.57
C THR A 19 1.12 -15.28 -65.22
N ALA A 20 1.37 -13.98 -65.21
CA ALA A 20 1.71 -13.23 -64.02
C ALA A 20 0.47 -13.12 -63.12
N LEU A 21 0.41 -13.86 -62.05
CA LEU A 21 -0.44 -13.60 -60.91
C LEU A 21 0.37 -12.81 -59.90
N ALA A 22 0.07 -11.50 -59.84
CA ALA A 22 0.54 -10.63 -58.78
C ALA A 22 -0.04 -11.11 -57.44
N ALA A 23 0.67 -11.99 -56.75
CA ALA A 23 0.41 -12.26 -55.34
C ALA A 23 0.89 -11.04 -54.52
N GLY A 24 -0.09 -10.21 -54.16
CA GLY A 24 0.14 -9.16 -53.18
C GLY A 24 0.69 -9.77 -51.88
N GLY A 25 1.98 -9.61 -51.66
CA GLY A 25 2.61 -9.94 -50.38
C GLY A 25 2.02 -9.05 -49.32
N LEU A 26 1.07 -9.59 -48.56
CA LEU A 26 0.73 -9.00 -47.27
C LEU A 26 2.02 -8.96 -46.47
N PRO A 27 2.42 -7.79 -45.92
CA PRO A 27 3.55 -7.75 -45.02
C PRO A 27 3.21 -8.64 -43.81
N PHE A 28 3.89 -9.77 -43.69
CA PHE A 28 3.97 -10.48 -42.44
C PHE A 28 4.58 -9.51 -41.45
N ARG A 29 3.73 -8.70 -40.78
CA ARG A 29 4.14 -8.07 -39.52
C ARG A 29 4.43 -9.24 -38.60
N ALA A 30 5.71 -9.57 -38.46
CA ALA A 30 6.16 -10.33 -37.32
C ALA A 30 5.57 -9.61 -36.12
N ALA A 31 4.59 -10.21 -35.47
CA ALA A 31 4.22 -9.80 -34.13
C ALA A 31 5.50 -10.01 -33.31
N LEU A 32 6.23 -8.93 -33.07
CA LEU A 32 7.25 -8.92 -32.02
C LEU A 32 6.48 -9.40 -30.81
N ALA A 33 6.84 -10.58 -30.31
CA ALA A 33 6.34 -11.06 -29.03
C ALA A 33 6.58 -9.90 -28.07
N ALA A 34 5.53 -9.38 -27.44
CA ALA A 34 5.66 -8.34 -26.47
C ALA A 34 6.68 -8.83 -25.43
N GLU A 35 7.80 -8.11 -25.28
CA GLU A 35 8.76 -8.47 -24.24
C GLU A 35 8.02 -8.47 -22.91
N ASN A 36 8.08 -9.56 -22.17
CA ASN A 36 7.46 -9.68 -20.86
C ASN A 36 7.94 -8.51 -19.99
N LEU A 37 7.01 -7.72 -19.45
CA LEU A 37 7.33 -6.66 -18.50
C LEU A 37 7.83 -7.29 -17.20
N THR A 38 9.14 -7.17 -16.92
CA THR A 38 9.68 -7.62 -15.63
C THR A 38 9.58 -6.50 -14.61
N ILE A 39 8.95 -6.79 -13.47
CA ILE A 39 8.76 -5.87 -12.34
C ILE A 39 9.49 -6.45 -11.12
N GLY A 40 10.39 -5.64 -10.54
CA GLY A 40 11.12 -5.96 -9.31
C GLY A 40 10.43 -5.37 -8.09
N ILE A 41 10.28 -6.17 -7.03
CA ILE A 41 9.71 -5.74 -5.74
C ILE A 41 10.74 -6.01 -4.65
N VAL A 42 11.05 -4.97 -3.85
CA VAL A 42 11.99 -5.08 -2.74
C VAL A 42 11.27 -4.81 -1.43
N TYR A 43 11.25 -5.81 -0.55
CA TYR A 43 10.62 -5.74 0.77
C TYR A 43 11.66 -5.56 1.86
N VAL A 44 11.36 -4.71 2.85
CA VAL A 44 12.25 -4.49 4.02
C VAL A 44 12.19 -5.62 5.03
N GLY A 45 11.10 -6.37 5.06
CA GLY A 45 10.86 -7.49 5.98
C GLY A 45 10.23 -8.69 5.30
N ALA A 46 9.77 -9.64 6.09
CA ALA A 46 9.14 -10.87 5.63
C ALA A 46 7.74 -10.61 5.05
N LYS A 47 7.41 -11.28 3.95
CA LYS A 47 6.12 -11.16 3.24
C LYS A 47 4.91 -11.72 3.99
N ASP A 48 5.11 -12.30 5.17
CA ASP A 48 4.08 -12.89 6.04
C ASP A 48 4.01 -12.22 7.43
N ASP A 49 4.44 -10.96 7.52
CA ASP A 49 4.47 -10.17 8.75
C ASP A 49 3.10 -9.77 9.29
N PHE A 50 2.01 -10.11 8.59
CA PHE A 50 0.66 -9.62 8.86
C PHE A 50 0.52 -8.09 8.84
N GLY A 51 1.44 -7.40 8.17
CA GLY A 51 1.52 -5.94 8.16
C GLY A 51 1.93 -5.36 6.82
N TRP A 52 2.91 -4.46 6.88
CA TRP A 52 3.39 -3.69 5.75
C TRP A 52 3.84 -4.55 4.57
N ASN A 53 4.75 -5.52 4.82
CA ASN A 53 5.29 -6.34 3.74
C ASN A 53 4.25 -7.33 3.19
N GLN A 54 3.41 -7.89 4.05
CA GLN A 54 2.29 -8.75 3.60
C GLN A 54 1.29 -7.96 2.75
N ALA A 55 0.97 -6.72 3.08
CA ALA A 55 0.07 -5.89 2.27
C ALA A 55 0.61 -5.72 0.84
N HIS A 56 1.90 -5.42 0.71
CA HIS A 56 2.56 -5.36 -0.61
C HIS A 56 2.54 -6.70 -1.33
N ALA A 57 2.86 -7.81 -0.64
CA ALA A 57 2.86 -9.15 -1.21
C ALA A 57 1.46 -9.57 -1.71
N VAL A 58 0.39 -9.17 -1.01
CA VAL A 58 -1.00 -9.35 -1.47
C VAL A 58 -1.25 -8.56 -2.77
N GLY A 59 -0.77 -7.32 -2.85
CA GLY A 59 -0.87 -6.50 -4.06
C GLY A 59 -0.13 -7.11 -5.26
N VAL A 60 1.02 -7.72 -5.01
CA VAL A 60 1.85 -8.40 -6.03
C VAL A 60 1.18 -9.63 -6.63
N LYS A 61 0.31 -10.32 -5.88
CA LYS A 61 -0.44 -11.47 -6.45
C LYS A 61 -1.24 -11.06 -7.69
N ALA A 62 -1.83 -9.87 -7.70
CA ALA A 62 -2.57 -9.36 -8.85
C ALA A 62 -1.67 -9.07 -10.07
N LEU A 63 -0.40 -8.70 -9.87
CA LEU A 63 0.56 -8.57 -10.98
C LEU A 63 0.86 -9.91 -11.66
N ARG A 64 0.93 -10.99 -10.88
CA ARG A 64 1.22 -12.34 -11.40
C ARG A 64 0.08 -12.92 -12.23
N GLU A 65 -1.13 -12.36 -12.09
CA GLU A 65 -2.31 -12.75 -12.89
C GLU A 65 -2.36 -12.03 -14.24
N LEU A 66 -1.52 -11.00 -14.43
CA LEU A 66 -1.47 -10.28 -15.71
C LEU A 66 -0.68 -11.07 -16.76
N PRO A 67 -1.18 -11.18 -17.99
CA PRO A 67 -0.41 -11.75 -19.10
C PRO A 67 0.84 -10.88 -19.35
N ASP A 68 1.92 -11.51 -19.79
CA ASP A 68 3.15 -10.86 -20.20
C ASP A 68 3.84 -10.02 -19.06
N VAL A 69 3.54 -10.33 -17.78
CA VAL A 69 4.22 -9.76 -16.61
C VAL A 69 5.01 -10.83 -15.87
N LYS A 70 6.33 -10.60 -15.73
CA LYS A 70 7.21 -11.37 -14.85
C LYS A 70 7.46 -10.56 -13.58
N VAL A 71 7.31 -11.17 -12.43
CA VAL A 71 7.60 -10.55 -11.13
C VAL A 71 8.82 -11.21 -10.51
N VAL A 72 9.80 -10.41 -10.09
CA VAL A 72 10.94 -10.80 -9.26
C VAL A 72 10.84 -10.11 -7.91
N GLU A 73 11.14 -10.83 -6.83
CA GLU A 73 10.92 -10.34 -5.46
C GLU A 73 12.11 -10.72 -4.58
N GLU A 74 12.49 -9.77 -3.72
CA GLU A 74 13.48 -10.01 -2.66
C GLU A 74 12.92 -9.47 -1.34
N GLU A 75 12.97 -10.29 -0.28
CA GLU A 75 12.48 -9.93 1.05
C GLU A 75 13.62 -9.84 2.08
N ASN A 76 13.34 -9.15 3.21
CA ASN A 76 14.32 -8.92 4.27
C ASN A 76 15.57 -8.14 3.79
N VAL A 77 15.37 -7.20 2.88
CA VAL A 77 16.43 -6.32 2.40
C VAL A 77 16.53 -5.10 3.33
N PRO A 78 17.65 -4.91 4.04
CA PRO A 78 17.77 -3.79 4.96
C PRO A 78 17.96 -2.46 4.22
N GLU A 79 17.62 -1.35 4.91
CA GLU A 79 17.79 0.04 4.42
C GLU A 79 19.28 0.47 4.41
N THR A 80 20.10 -0.28 3.67
CA THR A 80 21.54 -0.08 3.51
C THR A 80 21.91 -0.26 2.04
N ASP A 81 23.21 -0.24 1.68
CA ASP A 81 23.70 -0.54 0.32
C ASP A 81 23.20 -1.89 -0.24
N ALA A 82 22.64 -2.77 0.60
CA ALA A 82 22.05 -4.00 0.16
C ALA A 82 20.86 -3.75 -0.80
N VAL A 83 20.06 -2.69 -0.58
CA VAL A 83 18.91 -2.38 -1.45
C VAL A 83 19.37 -1.96 -2.84
N SER A 84 20.46 -1.18 -2.99
CA SER A 84 21.04 -0.85 -4.30
C SER A 84 21.47 -2.11 -5.03
N LYS A 85 22.22 -2.99 -4.38
CA LYS A 85 22.66 -4.28 -4.96
C LYS A 85 21.50 -5.16 -5.41
N THR A 86 20.42 -5.18 -4.63
CA THR A 86 19.20 -5.92 -4.98
C THR A 86 18.53 -5.30 -6.23
N MET A 87 18.38 -3.97 -6.27
CA MET A 87 17.81 -3.28 -7.44
C MET A 87 18.69 -3.48 -8.69
N GLU A 88 20.01 -3.33 -8.58
CA GLU A 88 20.96 -3.61 -9.66
C GLU A 88 20.85 -5.06 -10.17
N SER A 89 20.74 -6.04 -9.29
CA SER A 89 20.54 -7.46 -9.65
C SER A 89 19.26 -7.66 -10.45
N MET A 90 18.12 -7.11 -9.98
CA MET A 90 16.84 -7.18 -10.68
C MET A 90 16.90 -6.53 -12.07
N ILE A 91 17.64 -5.43 -12.21
CA ILE A 91 17.81 -4.70 -13.48
C ILE A 91 18.70 -5.50 -14.43
N ASN A 92 19.90 -5.88 -13.98
CA ASN A 92 20.96 -6.40 -14.84
C ASN A 92 20.82 -7.91 -15.14
N LEU A 93 20.29 -8.69 -14.19
CA LEU A 93 20.15 -10.14 -14.35
C LEU A 93 18.74 -10.55 -14.77
N ASP A 94 17.71 -9.88 -14.24
CA ASP A 94 16.32 -10.21 -14.52
C ASP A 94 15.68 -9.35 -15.61
N GLY A 95 16.32 -8.22 -15.97
CA GLY A 95 15.83 -7.29 -16.98
C GLY A 95 14.63 -6.44 -16.52
N ALA A 96 14.55 -6.16 -15.22
CA ALA A 96 13.44 -5.38 -14.68
C ALA A 96 13.36 -3.97 -15.31
N LYS A 97 12.16 -3.56 -15.69
CA LYS A 97 11.83 -2.25 -16.26
C LYS A 97 11.09 -1.34 -15.29
N LEU A 98 10.51 -1.91 -14.26
CA LEU A 98 9.92 -1.22 -13.12
C LEU A 98 10.45 -1.84 -11.83
N ILE A 99 10.94 -1.00 -10.92
CA ILE A 99 11.32 -1.41 -9.55
C ILE A 99 10.37 -0.72 -8.56
N LEU A 100 9.83 -1.51 -7.64
CA LEU A 100 8.95 -1.08 -6.56
C LEU A 100 9.65 -1.32 -5.21
N PRO A 101 10.50 -0.40 -4.75
CA PRO A 101 11.11 -0.46 -3.44
C PRO A 101 10.09 0.01 -2.40
N THR A 102 9.81 -0.83 -1.39
CA THR A 102 8.64 -0.65 -0.52
C THR A 102 8.94 -0.05 0.85
N SER A 103 10.18 0.26 1.19
CA SER A 103 10.50 0.86 2.49
C SER A 103 10.79 2.35 2.40
N PHE A 104 10.37 3.09 3.44
CA PHE A 104 10.55 4.54 3.53
C PHE A 104 12.02 4.95 3.37
N GLY A 105 12.95 4.27 4.06
CA GLY A 105 14.38 4.58 4.03
C GLY A 105 15.11 4.21 2.74
N TYR A 106 14.47 3.52 1.80
CA TYR A 106 15.07 3.23 0.51
C TYR A 106 15.21 4.45 -0.41
N TRP A 107 14.41 5.52 -0.17
CA TRP A 107 14.32 6.65 -1.09
C TRP A 107 15.66 7.34 -1.35
N SER A 108 16.29 7.79 -0.29
CA SER A 108 17.56 8.54 -0.38
C SER A 108 18.62 7.92 0.53
N PRO A 109 19.82 7.62 -0.01
CA PRO A 109 20.25 7.93 -1.38
C PRO A 109 19.84 6.90 -2.44
N PHE A 110 19.44 5.68 -2.06
CA PHE A 110 19.46 4.47 -2.87
C PHE A 110 18.60 4.57 -4.15
N VAL A 111 17.28 4.81 -4.02
CA VAL A 111 16.36 4.92 -5.18
C VAL A 111 16.77 6.10 -6.09
N LEU A 112 17.17 7.22 -5.50
CA LEU A 112 17.56 8.39 -6.28
C LEU A 112 18.85 8.16 -7.09
N ASP A 113 19.81 7.43 -6.53
CA ASP A 113 21.07 7.15 -7.23
C ASP A 113 20.88 6.06 -8.28
N GLU A 114 20.11 5.01 -8.00
CA GLU A 114 19.76 3.99 -8.98
C GLU A 114 18.95 4.57 -10.16
N ALA A 115 18.03 5.48 -9.88
CA ALA A 115 17.26 6.14 -10.95
C ALA A 115 18.15 6.98 -11.88
N LYS A 116 19.17 7.65 -11.34
CA LYS A 116 20.17 8.39 -12.16
C LYS A 116 21.03 7.44 -12.99
N ALA A 117 21.46 6.31 -12.39
CA ALA A 117 22.32 5.33 -13.06
C ALA A 117 21.57 4.56 -14.15
N ASN A 118 20.25 4.37 -14.01
CA ASN A 118 19.43 3.53 -14.88
C ASN A 118 18.27 4.32 -15.52
N PRO A 119 18.51 5.26 -16.45
CA PRO A 119 17.48 6.14 -17.01
C PRO A 119 16.40 5.40 -17.82
N GLY A 120 16.66 4.16 -18.26
CA GLY A 120 15.69 3.31 -18.96
C GLY A 120 14.79 2.48 -18.04
N VAL A 121 14.95 2.55 -16.72
CA VAL A 121 14.18 1.83 -15.71
C VAL A 121 13.32 2.82 -14.93
N GLN A 122 12.09 2.42 -14.64
CA GLN A 122 11.17 3.19 -13.79
C GLN A 122 11.29 2.74 -12.34
N PHE A 123 11.31 3.70 -11.42
CA PHE A 123 11.31 3.45 -9.98
C PHE A 123 10.07 4.11 -9.37
N ARG A 124 9.26 3.33 -8.66
CA ARG A 124 8.09 3.88 -7.94
C ARG A 124 8.14 3.42 -6.49
N HIS A 125 8.31 4.37 -5.60
CA HIS A 125 8.62 4.17 -4.20
C HIS A 125 7.38 4.36 -3.32
N ALA A 126 7.19 3.49 -2.34
CA ALA A 126 6.02 3.46 -1.47
C ALA A 126 6.13 4.46 -0.30
N ALA A 127 6.28 5.76 -0.61
CA ALA A 127 6.20 6.85 0.35
C ALA A 127 6.05 8.19 -0.38
N PRO A 128 5.45 9.25 0.22
CA PRO A 128 5.22 10.53 -0.44
C PRO A 128 6.46 11.43 -0.42
N LEU A 129 7.58 10.96 -0.98
CA LEU A 129 8.89 11.62 -0.87
C LEU A 129 9.38 12.31 -2.14
N TRP A 130 8.82 11.98 -3.32
CA TRP A 130 9.23 12.61 -4.57
C TRP A 130 8.92 14.11 -4.57
N LYS A 131 9.86 14.91 -5.04
CA LYS A 131 9.74 16.36 -5.20
C LYS A 131 10.30 16.81 -6.55
N GLN A 132 9.91 18.01 -6.97
CA GLN A 132 10.43 18.61 -8.19
C GLN A 132 11.95 18.76 -8.10
N GLY A 133 12.65 18.29 -9.13
CA GLY A 133 14.12 18.24 -9.20
C GLY A 133 14.68 16.83 -9.01
N ASP A 134 13.91 15.89 -8.48
CA ASP A 134 14.30 14.48 -8.45
C ASP A 134 14.30 13.85 -9.87
N PRO A 135 14.97 12.71 -10.10
CA PRO A 135 14.98 12.03 -11.38
C PRO A 135 13.56 11.77 -11.91
N LYS A 136 13.34 12.02 -13.22
CA LYS A 136 12.01 11.86 -13.84
C LYS A 136 11.51 10.42 -13.89
N ASN A 137 12.43 9.46 -13.92
CA ASN A 137 12.12 8.03 -13.87
C ASN A 137 11.92 7.49 -12.44
N ALA A 138 12.13 8.32 -11.41
CA ALA A 138 11.72 8.05 -10.04
C ALA A 138 10.35 8.69 -9.74
N GLY A 139 9.61 8.10 -8.79
CA GLY A 139 8.34 8.64 -8.35
C GLY A 139 7.86 8.00 -7.05
N SER A 140 6.84 8.59 -6.49
CA SER A 140 6.20 8.16 -5.24
C SER A 140 4.77 7.70 -5.48
N TYR A 141 4.37 6.65 -4.79
CA TYR A 141 2.97 6.29 -4.63
C TYR A 141 2.65 6.09 -3.15
N PHE A 142 1.51 6.62 -2.72
CA PHE A 142 1.09 6.47 -1.33
C PHE A 142 -0.43 6.62 -1.18
N PRO A 143 -1.15 5.54 -0.85
CA PRO A 143 -2.56 5.64 -0.50
C PRO A 143 -2.75 6.35 0.83
N PHE A 144 -3.85 7.09 0.97
CA PHE A 144 -4.19 7.80 2.19
C PHE A 144 -4.97 6.87 3.13
N LEU A 145 -4.25 6.10 3.93
CA LEU A 145 -4.80 5.09 4.84
C LEU A 145 -5.59 5.71 6.00
N ASP A 146 -5.41 6.99 6.27
CA ASP A 146 -6.22 7.74 7.23
C ASP A 146 -7.72 7.66 6.92
N GLN A 147 -8.10 7.52 5.64
CA GLN A 147 -9.49 7.31 5.27
C GLN A 147 -10.03 5.97 5.80
N ALA A 148 -9.23 4.90 5.74
CA ALA A 148 -9.62 3.61 6.29
C ALA A 148 -9.58 3.63 7.83
N HIS A 149 -8.62 4.32 8.45
CA HIS A 149 -8.64 4.57 9.90
C HIS A 149 -9.86 5.38 10.36
N TYR A 150 -10.35 6.32 9.57
CA TYR A 150 -11.62 6.99 9.85
C TYR A 150 -12.78 6.00 9.89
N VAL A 151 -12.86 5.08 8.94
CA VAL A 151 -13.88 4.02 8.90
C VAL A 151 -13.75 3.09 10.10
N ASP A 152 -12.52 2.69 10.44
CA ASP A 152 -12.25 1.92 11.66
C ASP A 152 -12.74 2.65 12.91
N GLY A 153 -12.51 3.96 12.99
CA GLY A 153 -13.01 4.81 14.06
C GLY A 153 -14.54 4.81 14.15
N VAL A 154 -15.23 4.98 13.01
CA VAL A 154 -16.70 4.91 12.96
C VAL A 154 -17.22 3.60 13.52
N ALA A 155 -16.59 2.47 13.16
CA ALA A 155 -16.95 1.16 13.68
C ALA A 155 -16.60 1.02 15.17
N ALA A 156 -15.43 1.52 15.57
CA ALA A 156 -14.92 1.46 16.94
C ALA A 156 -15.81 2.23 17.93
N GLY A 157 -16.32 3.39 17.55
CA GLY A 157 -17.22 4.19 18.39
C GLY A 157 -18.50 3.43 18.80
N LEU A 158 -19.00 2.54 17.95
CA LEU A 158 -20.17 1.68 18.24
C LEU A 158 -19.76 0.33 18.85
N ALA A 159 -18.55 -0.14 18.60
CA ALA A 159 -18.07 -1.40 19.12
C ALA A 159 -17.54 -1.29 20.55
N SER A 160 -16.95 -0.16 20.92
CA SER A 160 -16.45 0.13 22.26
C SER A 160 -17.59 0.34 23.26
N LYS A 161 -17.42 -0.17 24.49
CA LYS A 161 -18.37 0.04 25.61
C LYS A 161 -17.95 1.23 26.48
N THR A 162 -16.63 1.46 26.60
CA THR A 162 -16.09 2.51 27.46
C THR A 162 -15.94 3.86 26.74
N GLY A 163 -15.89 3.85 25.41
CA GLY A 163 -15.51 5.00 24.59
C GLY A 163 -14.03 5.39 24.71
N LYS A 164 -13.22 4.60 25.45
CA LYS A 164 -11.77 4.76 25.55
C LYS A 164 -11.10 3.82 24.55
N LEU A 165 -10.49 4.40 23.55
CA LEU A 165 -9.83 3.68 22.46
C LEU A 165 -8.32 3.82 22.62
N GLY A 166 -7.57 2.79 22.27
CA GLY A 166 -6.11 2.78 22.32
C GLY A 166 -5.49 2.79 20.94
N PHE A 167 -4.39 3.51 20.78
CA PHE A 167 -3.64 3.57 19.53
C PHE A 167 -2.15 3.33 19.81
N VAL A 168 -1.59 2.23 19.31
CA VAL A 168 -0.14 1.96 19.35
C VAL A 168 0.46 2.54 18.08
N ALA A 169 1.39 3.48 18.20
CA ALA A 169 1.95 4.21 17.07
C ALA A 169 3.48 4.08 17.03
N ALA A 170 4.07 4.08 15.81
CA ALA A 170 5.51 4.02 15.64
C ALA A 170 6.19 5.34 16.04
N LYS A 171 6.05 6.36 15.21
CA LYS A 171 6.72 7.66 15.33
C LYS A 171 5.72 8.81 15.20
N PRO A 172 5.90 9.94 15.88
CA PRO A 172 5.00 11.09 15.78
C PRO A 172 5.27 11.93 14.52
N ILE A 173 5.08 11.34 13.35
CA ILE A 173 5.22 12.01 12.05
C ILE A 173 3.88 12.17 11.35
N GLY A 174 3.78 13.10 10.40
CA GLY A 174 2.52 13.54 9.79
C GLY A 174 1.58 12.42 9.35
N ILE A 175 2.09 11.37 8.67
CA ILE A 175 1.26 10.24 8.22
C ILE A 175 0.68 9.41 9.37
N VAL A 176 1.42 9.29 10.48
CA VAL A 176 0.97 8.56 11.68
C VAL A 176 -0.04 9.40 12.47
N LEU A 177 0.27 10.68 12.71
CA LEU A 177 -0.62 11.62 13.40
C LEU A 177 -1.95 11.77 12.66
N ARG A 178 -1.91 11.79 11.34
CA ARG A 178 -3.09 11.84 10.50
C ARG A 178 -3.99 10.61 10.69
N ASN A 179 -3.43 9.40 10.78
CA ASN A 179 -4.18 8.19 11.05
C ASN A 179 -4.85 8.22 12.43
N ILE A 180 -4.11 8.65 13.46
CA ILE A 180 -4.63 8.78 14.84
C ILE A 180 -5.80 9.77 14.87
N ASN A 181 -5.62 10.94 14.27
CA ASN A 181 -6.61 12.01 14.24
C ASN A 181 -7.86 11.60 13.45
N SER A 182 -7.69 10.90 12.32
CA SER A 182 -8.82 10.38 11.53
C SER A 182 -9.59 9.29 12.28
N PHE A 183 -8.91 8.41 12.99
CA PHE A 183 -9.55 7.37 13.80
C PHE A 183 -10.44 7.97 14.89
N LEU A 184 -9.95 8.97 15.65
CA LEU A 184 -10.79 9.65 16.64
C LEU A 184 -11.94 10.43 15.98
N THR A 185 -11.66 11.13 14.86
CA THR A 185 -12.70 11.85 14.12
C THR A 185 -13.83 10.91 13.70
N GLY A 186 -13.51 9.74 13.18
CA GLY A 186 -14.47 8.69 12.84
C GLY A 186 -15.25 8.20 14.07
N ALA A 187 -14.55 7.87 15.16
CA ALA A 187 -15.17 7.38 16.38
C ALA A 187 -16.21 8.36 16.96
N ARG A 188 -15.92 9.65 16.90
CA ARG A 188 -16.81 10.69 17.37
C ARG A 188 -18.06 10.91 16.53
N THR A 189 -18.11 10.41 15.31
CA THR A 189 -19.36 10.44 14.52
C THR A 189 -20.43 9.50 15.07
N THR A 190 -20.02 8.44 15.78
CA THR A 190 -20.92 7.41 16.33
C THR A 190 -20.91 7.40 17.86
N ASN A 191 -19.86 7.89 18.50
CA ASN A 191 -19.74 8.09 19.94
C ASN A 191 -19.09 9.45 20.23
N PRO A 192 -19.86 10.54 20.42
CA PRO A 192 -19.32 11.91 20.60
C PRO A 192 -18.36 12.06 21.80
N HIS A 193 -18.41 11.14 22.77
CA HIS A 193 -17.55 11.15 23.97
C HIS A 193 -16.30 10.28 23.81
N ALA A 194 -16.10 9.69 22.65
CA ALA A 194 -14.91 8.85 22.41
C ALA A 194 -13.61 9.65 22.58
N THR A 195 -12.64 8.97 23.18
CA THR A 195 -11.26 9.46 23.34
C THR A 195 -10.29 8.40 22.82
N VAL A 196 -9.13 8.84 22.37
CA VAL A 196 -8.03 7.95 21.96
C VAL A 196 -6.82 8.22 22.86
N GLN A 197 -6.30 7.19 23.50
CA GLN A 197 -4.99 7.23 24.15
C GLN A 197 -3.94 6.66 23.20
N VAL A 198 -2.88 7.43 22.91
CA VAL A 198 -1.79 7.02 22.02
C VAL A 198 -0.51 6.74 22.82
N ILE A 199 0.19 5.66 22.46
CA ILE A 199 1.55 5.36 22.93
C ILE A 199 2.44 5.19 21.70
N PHE A 200 3.51 6.02 21.63
CA PHE A 200 4.52 5.91 20.58
C PHE A 200 5.63 4.95 21.02
N THR A 201 5.93 3.96 20.18
CA THR A 201 6.97 2.95 20.43
C THR A 201 8.38 3.46 20.09
N GLY A 202 8.48 4.43 19.20
CA GLY A 202 9.72 5.08 18.77
C GLY A 202 10.30 4.56 17.46
N ASP A 203 9.84 3.39 16.97
CA ASP A 203 10.25 2.85 15.66
C ASP A 203 9.13 2.02 15.03
N TRP A 204 9.34 1.66 13.74
CA TRP A 204 8.33 1.00 12.90
C TRP A 204 8.01 -0.43 13.31
N SER A 205 8.99 -1.17 13.89
CA SER A 205 8.80 -2.55 14.33
C SER A 205 9.61 -2.81 15.61
N LEU A 206 8.93 -2.78 16.75
CA LEU A 206 9.47 -3.05 18.08
C LEU A 206 8.51 -3.97 18.87
N PRO A 207 8.43 -5.27 18.52
CA PRO A 207 7.40 -6.18 19.03
C PRO A 207 7.25 -6.18 20.57
N VAL A 208 8.34 -6.08 21.32
CA VAL A 208 8.29 -6.04 22.78
C VAL A 208 7.61 -4.76 23.26
N ARG A 209 8.02 -3.59 22.75
CA ARG A 209 7.40 -2.30 23.09
C ARG A 209 5.96 -2.19 22.63
N GLU A 210 5.62 -2.78 21.51
CA GLU A 210 4.26 -2.85 20.98
C GLU A 210 3.34 -3.66 21.91
N ALA A 211 3.82 -4.80 22.43
CA ALA A 211 3.11 -5.58 23.44
C ALA A 211 2.94 -4.82 24.75
N GLU A 212 4.01 -4.17 25.25
CA GLU A 212 3.99 -3.33 26.46
C GLU A 212 3.00 -2.17 26.32
N ALA A 213 3.05 -1.44 25.19
CA ALA A 213 2.14 -0.35 24.88
C ALA A 213 0.68 -0.82 24.82
N THR A 214 0.42 -1.96 24.17
CA THR A 214 -0.93 -2.54 24.09
C THR A 214 -1.45 -2.88 25.49
N ASN A 215 -0.63 -3.54 26.33
CA ASN A 215 -1.01 -3.86 27.72
C ASN A 215 -1.29 -2.60 28.53
N ALA A 216 -0.43 -1.58 28.44
CA ALA A 216 -0.62 -0.32 29.15
C ALA A 216 -1.91 0.40 28.75
N LEU A 217 -2.27 0.40 27.47
CA LEU A 217 -3.54 0.95 26.97
C LEU A 217 -4.74 0.20 27.54
N VAL A 218 -4.69 -1.14 27.56
CA VAL A 218 -5.76 -1.97 28.16
C VAL A 218 -5.87 -1.71 29.65
N ASP A 219 -4.74 -1.62 30.38
CA ASP A 219 -4.71 -1.32 31.82
C ASP A 219 -5.25 0.09 32.12
N ALA A 220 -5.12 1.04 31.20
CA ALA A 220 -5.72 2.38 31.27
C ALA A 220 -7.23 2.39 30.96
N GLY A 221 -7.83 1.23 30.65
CA GLY A 221 -9.26 1.06 30.42
C GLY A 221 -9.70 1.20 28.97
N CYS A 222 -8.76 1.19 28.01
CA CYS A 222 -9.10 1.07 26.60
C CYS A 222 -9.67 -0.33 26.32
N ASP A 223 -10.83 -0.40 25.70
CA ASP A 223 -11.52 -1.66 25.37
C ASP A 223 -11.53 -1.98 23.87
N LEU A 224 -10.88 -1.15 23.08
CA LEU A 224 -10.60 -1.38 21.68
C LEU A 224 -9.24 -0.76 21.31
N ILE A 225 -8.40 -1.53 20.63
CA ILE A 225 -7.02 -1.15 20.26
C ILE A 225 -6.87 -1.15 18.74
N THR A 226 -6.17 -0.15 18.21
CA THR A 226 -5.65 -0.15 16.84
C THR A 226 -4.20 0.31 16.84
N CYS A 227 -3.56 0.36 15.66
CA CYS A 227 -2.14 0.75 15.59
C CYS A 227 -1.75 1.38 14.25
N HIS A 228 -0.54 1.93 14.22
CA HIS A 228 0.22 2.24 13.02
C HIS A 228 1.69 1.88 13.28
N VAL A 229 2.00 0.63 13.06
CA VAL A 229 3.33 0.00 13.10
C VAL A 229 3.48 -0.90 11.88
N ASP A 230 4.69 -1.27 11.49
CA ASP A 230 4.89 -2.12 10.30
C ASP A 230 4.36 -3.53 10.48
N GLY A 231 4.56 -4.11 11.68
CA GLY A 231 4.15 -5.48 12.02
C GLY A 231 3.03 -5.54 13.07
N PRO A 232 1.76 -5.25 12.76
CA PRO A 232 0.66 -5.18 13.72
C PRO A 232 0.36 -6.47 14.49
N LYS A 233 0.94 -7.59 14.07
CA LYS A 233 0.67 -8.92 14.62
C LYS A 233 0.67 -8.96 16.15
N VAL A 234 1.70 -8.40 16.78
CA VAL A 234 1.83 -8.43 18.25
C VAL A 234 0.76 -7.58 18.92
N VAL A 235 0.45 -6.41 18.40
CA VAL A 235 -0.61 -5.53 18.93
C VAL A 235 -1.95 -6.24 18.92
N ILE A 236 -2.33 -6.81 17.77
CA ILE A 236 -3.62 -7.47 17.58
C ILE A 236 -3.74 -8.74 18.43
N GLN A 237 -2.69 -9.57 18.49
CA GLN A 237 -2.69 -10.78 19.33
C GLN A 237 -2.72 -10.45 20.82
N THR A 238 -2.02 -9.39 21.26
CA THR A 238 -2.07 -8.92 22.65
C THR A 238 -3.47 -8.42 23.02
N ALA A 239 -4.11 -7.61 22.17
CA ALA A 239 -5.49 -7.16 22.39
C ALA A 239 -6.47 -8.35 22.50
N GLU A 240 -6.38 -9.33 21.60
CA GLU A 240 -7.20 -10.55 21.65
C GLU A 240 -6.97 -11.34 22.93
N SER A 241 -5.72 -11.54 23.35
CA SER A 241 -5.37 -12.26 24.58
C SER A 241 -5.87 -11.56 25.84
N ARG A 242 -5.96 -10.22 25.83
CA ARG A 242 -6.52 -9.40 26.90
C ARG A 242 -8.04 -9.29 26.84
N GLY A 243 -8.70 -9.92 25.85
CA GLY A 243 -10.16 -9.94 25.69
C GLY A 243 -10.75 -8.59 25.30
N VAL A 244 -9.95 -7.66 24.75
CA VAL A 244 -10.42 -6.40 24.18
C VAL A 244 -10.51 -6.47 22.66
N LYS A 245 -11.29 -5.58 22.07
CA LYS A 245 -11.49 -5.53 20.62
C LYS A 245 -10.28 -4.91 19.91
N SER A 246 -10.20 -5.15 18.59
CA SER A 246 -9.14 -4.56 17.76
C SER A 246 -9.62 -4.16 16.38
N CYS A 247 -8.95 -3.11 15.84
CA CYS A 247 -8.98 -2.78 14.42
C CYS A 247 -7.58 -2.97 13.84
N GLY A 248 -7.50 -3.50 12.61
CA GLY A 248 -6.25 -3.84 11.94
C GLY A 248 -5.58 -2.65 11.26
N HIS A 249 -4.33 -2.87 10.79
CA HIS A 249 -3.54 -1.88 10.07
C HIS A 249 -2.68 -2.55 8.98
N ASN A 250 -2.53 -1.92 7.83
CA ASN A 250 -1.80 -2.36 6.64
C ASN A 250 -2.45 -3.52 5.88
N ALA A 251 -2.72 -4.64 6.54
CA ALA A 251 -3.22 -5.88 5.98
C ALA A 251 -4.34 -6.47 6.87
N ASN A 252 -4.97 -7.56 6.42
CA ASN A 252 -6.02 -8.23 7.18
C ASN A 252 -5.45 -9.06 8.34
N GLN A 253 -5.74 -8.67 9.57
CA GLN A 253 -5.37 -9.39 10.79
C GLN A 253 -6.55 -10.14 11.44
N ALA A 254 -7.71 -10.28 10.80
CA ALA A 254 -8.84 -11.03 11.38
C ALA A 254 -8.47 -12.45 11.88
N PRO A 255 -7.57 -13.21 11.20
CA PRO A 255 -7.14 -14.51 11.71
C PRO A 255 -6.40 -14.48 13.06
N LEU A 256 -5.83 -13.32 13.45
CA LEU A 256 -5.07 -13.14 14.69
C LEU A 256 -5.96 -12.80 15.89
N ALA A 257 -7.20 -12.34 15.65
CA ALA A 257 -8.14 -11.93 16.67
C ALA A 257 -9.57 -12.42 16.36
N PRO A 258 -9.80 -13.74 16.35
CA PRO A 258 -11.08 -14.33 15.89
C PRO A 258 -12.30 -13.93 16.70
N LYS A 259 -12.14 -13.42 17.94
CA LYS A 259 -13.24 -12.99 18.81
C LYS A 259 -13.39 -11.47 18.85
N GLY A 260 -12.26 -10.73 18.85
CA GLY A 260 -12.24 -9.29 19.10
C GLY A 260 -12.06 -8.42 17.85
N PHE A 261 -11.73 -8.99 16.69
CA PHE A 261 -11.52 -8.22 15.49
C PHE A 261 -12.80 -7.51 15.01
N VAL A 262 -12.73 -6.19 14.80
CA VAL A 262 -13.85 -5.39 14.30
C VAL A 262 -13.77 -5.24 12.78
N THR A 263 -12.73 -4.61 12.30
CA THR A 263 -12.35 -4.40 10.89
C THR A 263 -10.88 -3.92 10.87
N GLY A 264 -10.39 -3.39 9.76
CA GLY A 264 -9.03 -2.86 9.71
C GLY A 264 -8.77 -1.99 8.49
N ALA A 265 -7.82 -1.09 8.60
CA ALA A 265 -7.36 -0.24 7.54
C ALA A 265 -6.34 -0.98 6.66
N GLU A 266 -6.69 -1.26 5.40
CA GLU A 266 -5.82 -1.98 4.48
C GLU A 266 -5.41 -1.13 3.29
N TYR A 267 -4.14 -1.26 2.90
CA TYR A 267 -3.68 -0.81 1.59
C TYR A 267 -4.16 -1.75 0.49
N LYS A 268 -4.64 -1.18 -0.61
CA LYS A 268 -4.99 -1.95 -1.81
C LYS A 268 -3.94 -1.73 -2.91
N TRP A 269 -2.72 -2.20 -2.64
CA TRP A 269 -1.59 -2.06 -3.55
C TRP A 269 -1.82 -2.64 -4.94
N SER A 270 -2.69 -3.65 -5.05
CA SER A 270 -3.06 -4.26 -6.34
C SER A 270 -3.53 -3.22 -7.36
N THR A 271 -4.36 -2.27 -6.96
CA THR A 271 -4.87 -1.20 -7.85
C THR A 271 -3.73 -0.36 -8.43
N ILE A 272 -2.74 -0.02 -7.60
CA ILE A 272 -1.60 0.78 -8.02
C ILE A 272 -0.66 -0.03 -8.92
N TYR A 273 -0.35 -1.26 -8.53
CA TYR A 273 0.61 -2.10 -9.24
C TYR A 273 0.11 -2.51 -10.62
N THR A 274 -1.13 -2.97 -10.71
CA THR A 274 -1.74 -3.31 -12.01
C THR A 274 -1.95 -2.06 -12.87
N GLY A 275 -2.25 -0.92 -12.25
CA GLY A 275 -2.30 0.38 -12.93
C GLY A 275 -0.96 0.76 -13.56
N PHE A 276 0.15 0.62 -12.83
CA PHE A 276 1.49 0.90 -13.36
C PHE A 276 1.86 -0.06 -14.51
N ALA A 277 1.59 -1.35 -14.35
CA ALA A 277 1.80 -2.33 -15.41
C ALA A 277 1.00 -1.98 -16.68
N GLY A 278 -0.26 -1.57 -16.51
CA GLY A 278 -1.13 -1.17 -17.62
C GLY A 278 -0.68 0.10 -18.35
N ILE A 279 -0.12 1.08 -17.63
CA ILE A 279 0.45 2.31 -18.22
C ILE A 279 1.70 1.95 -19.05
N ILE A 280 2.61 1.15 -18.49
CA ILE A 280 3.83 0.72 -19.19
C ILE A 280 3.49 -0.12 -20.44
N ALA A 281 2.52 -1.04 -20.33
CA ALA A 281 2.09 -1.87 -21.46
C ALA A 281 1.56 -1.05 -22.66
N LYS A 282 1.05 0.17 -22.39
CA LYS A 282 0.63 1.12 -23.44
C LYS A 282 1.78 1.97 -24.00
N GLY A 283 3.01 1.80 -23.49
CA GLY A 283 4.16 2.64 -23.83
C GLY A 283 4.10 4.05 -23.25
N GLU A 284 3.26 4.26 -22.22
CA GLU A 284 3.09 5.56 -21.56
C GLU A 284 4.08 5.69 -20.39
N THR A 285 4.40 6.94 -20.03
CA THR A 285 5.27 7.24 -18.89
C THR A 285 4.47 7.24 -17.59
N LEU A 286 5.01 6.59 -16.56
CA LEU A 286 4.39 6.58 -15.24
C LEU A 286 4.40 7.99 -14.61
N PRO A 287 3.31 8.39 -13.92
CA PRO A 287 3.32 9.64 -13.15
C PRO A 287 4.36 9.58 -12.03
N ASN A 288 4.99 10.72 -11.71
CA ASN A 288 5.93 10.80 -10.59
C ASN A 288 5.23 10.78 -9.22
N ILE A 289 3.93 11.09 -9.17
CA ILE A 289 3.14 11.08 -7.95
C ILE A 289 1.83 10.33 -8.22
N THR A 290 1.54 9.35 -7.37
CA THR A 290 0.29 8.58 -7.42
C THR A 290 -0.31 8.50 -6.02
N PHE A 291 -1.39 9.25 -5.78
CA PHE A 291 -2.09 9.29 -4.51
C PHE A 291 -3.56 8.98 -4.69
N GLY A 292 -4.16 8.38 -3.67
CA GLY A 292 -5.58 8.09 -3.64
C GLY A 292 -6.03 7.51 -2.30
N GLY A 293 -7.32 7.37 -2.16
CA GLY A 293 -7.99 6.76 -1.03
C GLY A 293 -9.08 5.83 -1.52
N TYR A 294 -10.25 5.85 -0.87
CA TYR A 294 -11.41 5.08 -1.30
C TYR A 294 -11.96 5.52 -2.66
N ASP A 295 -11.88 6.80 -3.00
CA ASP A 295 -12.34 7.37 -4.27
C ASP A 295 -11.58 6.80 -5.49
N LYS A 296 -10.34 6.38 -5.28
CA LYS A 296 -9.47 5.78 -6.29
C LYS A 296 -9.20 4.29 -6.09
N ASP A 297 -9.95 3.66 -5.18
CA ASP A 297 -9.83 2.25 -4.85
C ASP A 297 -8.42 1.82 -4.42
N MET A 298 -7.69 2.72 -3.73
CA MET A 298 -6.31 2.49 -3.29
C MET A 298 -6.20 2.06 -1.82
N VAL A 299 -7.31 2.17 -1.07
CA VAL A 299 -7.45 1.66 0.29
C VAL A 299 -8.76 0.89 0.42
N GLN A 300 -8.83 0.02 1.40
CA GLN A 300 -10.03 -0.75 1.71
C GLN A 300 -10.12 -1.01 3.22
N SER A 301 -11.31 -1.45 3.67
CA SER A 301 -11.47 -1.99 5.01
C SER A 301 -11.35 -3.52 4.97
N SER A 302 -10.76 -4.11 6.00
CA SER A 302 -10.82 -5.56 6.21
C SER A 302 -12.27 -6.03 6.31
N PRO A 303 -12.58 -7.27 5.93
CA PRO A 303 -13.87 -7.89 6.26
C PRO A 303 -14.18 -7.73 7.75
N PHE A 304 -15.43 -7.42 8.07
CA PHE A 304 -15.85 -7.28 9.46
C PHE A 304 -15.76 -8.61 10.20
N GLY A 305 -15.14 -8.60 11.38
CA GLY A 305 -14.97 -9.75 12.24
C GLY A 305 -16.05 -9.83 13.35
N ALA A 306 -15.91 -10.82 14.22
CA ALA A 306 -16.85 -11.09 15.31
C ALA A 306 -16.92 -9.96 16.37
N GLY A 307 -15.92 -9.08 16.43
CA GLY A 307 -15.95 -7.88 17.28
C GLY A 307 -16.90 -6.78 16.82
N ALA A 308 -17.30 -6.78 15.52
CA ALA A 308 -18.21 -5.80 14.96
C ALA A 308 -19.67 -6.08 15.35
N THR A 309 -20.45 -5.01 15.54
CA THR A 309 -21.90 -5.09 15.66
C THR A 309 -22.56 -4.75 14.31
N ASP A 310 -23.81 -5.16 14.09
CA ASP A 310 -24.55 -4.79 12.87
C ASP A 310 -24.63 -3.28 12.68
N ALA A 311 -24.80 -2.54 13.78
CA ALA A 311 -24.81 -1.08 13.77
C ALA A 311 -23.45 -0.51 13.33
N ALA A 312 -22.34 -1.09 13.82
CA ALA A 312 -20.98 -0.69 13.42
C ALA A 312 -20.73 -0.97 11.93
N ILE A 313 -21.12 -2.13 11.44
CA ILE A 313 -21.01 -2.52 10.01
C ILE A 313 -21.80 -1.54 9.13
N LYS A 314 -23.03 -1.24 9.50
CA LYS A 314 -23.88 -0.31 8.74
C LYS A 314 -23.28 1.11 8.70
N ALA A 315 -22.82 1.61 9.83
CA ALA A 315 -22.23 2.94 9.92
C ALA A 315 -20.89 3.04 9.14
N ALA A 316 -20.03 2.02 9.26
CA ALA A 316 -18.78 1.94 8.51
C ALA A 316 -19.01 1.90 6.99
N ASN A 317 -19.97 1.10 6.52
CA ASN A 317 -20.31 1.06 5.09
C ASN A 317 -20.86 2.38 4.57
N ALA A 318 -21.62 3.14 5.38
CA ALA A 318 -22.06 4.49 5.03
C ALA A 318 -20.86 5.45 4.94
N ALA A 319 -19.91 5.38 5.88
CA ALA A 319 -18.68 6.17 5.86
C ALA A 319 -17.83 5.86 4.62
N ILE A 320 -17.70 4.60 4.23
CA ILE A 320 -17.01 4.19 2.99
C ILE A 320 -17.68 4.83 1.76
N ALA A 321 -19.03 4.83 1.70
CA ALA A 321 -19.75 5.45 0.59
C ALA A 321 -19.53 6.97 0.54
N ASP A 322 -19.53 7.65 1.70
CA ASP A 322 -19.22 9.07 1.82
C ASP A 322 -17.80 9.39 1.31
N LEU A 323 -16.80 8.58 1.71
CA LEU A 323 -15.40 8.78 1.30
C LEU A 323 -15.21 8.51 -0.19
N LYS A 324 -15.88 7.51 -0.76
CA LYS A 324 -15.90 7.27 -2.22
C LYS A 324 -16.51 8.44 -2.99
N ALA A 325 -17.46 9.15 -2.38
CA ALA A 325 -18.03 10.36 -2.94
C ALA A 325 -17.17 11.63 -2.69
N GLY A 326 -15.99 11.48 -2.08
CA GLY A 326 -15.04 12.58 -1.83
C GLY A 326 -15.37 13.44 -0.60
N LYS A 327 -16.25 12.97 0.30
CA LYS A 327 -16.56 13.73 1.53
C LYS A 327 -15.30 13.88 2.40
N PRO A 328 -14.96 15.10 2.82
CA PRO A 328 -13.78 15.34 3.66
C PRO A 328 -13.97 14.78 5.08
N ILE A 329 -12.89 14.25 5.65
CA ILE A 329 -12.83 13.75 7.03
C ILE A 329 -12.74 14.94 8.00
N PHE A 330 -11.85 15.89 7.70
CA PHE A 330 -11.56 17.02 8.56
C PHE A 330 -12.37 18.25 8.15
N THR A 331 -12.85 18.99 9.15
CA THR A 331 -13.64 20.21 8.97
C THR A 331 -12.93 21.44 9.54
N ALA A 332 -13.46 22.62 9.30
CA ALA A 332 -12.96 23.83 9.92
C ALA A 332 -13.14 23.82 11.45
N GLY A 333 -12.27 24.53 12.16
CA GLY A 333 -12.38 24.75 13.60
C GLY A 333 -11.83 23.62 14.46
N ILE A 334 -11.13 22.62 13.86
CA ILE A 334 -10.48 21.56 14.62
C ILE A 334 -9.41 22.16 15.53
N LYS A 335 -9.44 21.75 16.79
CA LYS A 335 -8.47 22.11 17.82
C LYS A 335 -7.51 20.96 18.07
N ASP A 336 -6.27 21.29 18.40
CA ASP A 336 -5.32 20.31 18.97
C ASP A 336 -5.69 19.98 20.43
N ASN A 337 -4.99 19.01 21.00
CA ASN A 337 -5.18 18.58 22.39
C ASN A 337 -4.70 19.60 23.45
N ASN A 338 -4.16 20.76 23.00
CA ASN A 338 -3.85 21.92 23.84
C ASN A 338 -4.89 23.03 23.68
N GLY A 339 -5.95 22.83 22.86
CA GLY A 339 -7.04 23.79 22.65
C GLY A 339 -6.79 24.83 21.55
N ARG A 340 -5.64 24.78 20.84
CA ARG A 340 -5.30 25.69 19.74
C ARG A 340 -6.03 25.25 18.46
N ILE A 341 -6.62 26.17 17.72
CA ILE A 341 -7.21 25.89 16.39
C ILE A 341 -6.06 25.58 15.41
N VAL A 342 -6.07 24.37 14.84
CA VAL A 342 -5.04 23.88 13.89
C VAL A 342 -5.56 23.78 12.46
N LEU A 343 -6.88 23.72 12.26
CA LEU A 343 -7.54 23.85 10.96
C LEU A 343 -8.58 24.97 11.03
N ALA A 344 -8.17 26.19 10.70
CA ALA A 344 -9.07 27.36 10.72
C ALA A 344 -10.12 27.29 9.62
N SER A 345 -9.80 26.67 8.47
CA SER A 345 -10.72 26.43 7.34
C SER A 345 -10.78 24.94 7.01
N ALA A 346 -11.91 24.51 6.43
CA ALA A 346 -12.03 23.14 5.95
C ALA A 346 -11.00 22.88 4.84
N PRO A 347 -10.30 21.73 4.85
CA PRO A 347 -9.46 21.33 3.73
C PRO A 347 -10.29 21.21 2.45
N LYS A 348 -9.69 21.52 1.31
CA LYS A 348 -10.33 21.41 0.00
C LYS A 348 -10.87 20.00 -0.29
N ASP A 349 -10.06 19.02 0.09
CA ASP A 349 -10.32 17.57 -0.07
C ASP A 349 -9.47 16.81 0.94
N ASN A 350 -9.57 15.47 0.92
CA ASN A 350 -8.77 14.60 1.79
C ASN A 350 -7.29 14.51 1.39
N TYR A 351 -6.86 15.19 0.34
CA TYR A 351 -5.47 15.18 -0.16
C TYR A 351 -4.77 16.54 0.04
N ALA A 352 -5.45 17.49 0.65
CA ALA A 352 -4.95 18.85 0.84
C ALA A 352 -3.62 18.85 1.62
N GLU A 353 -2.70 19.69 1.17
CA GLU A 353 -1.34 19.78 1.71
C GLU A 353 -1.28 19.99 3.23
N PRO A 354 -2.13 20.82 3.87
CA PRO A 354 -2.11 20.97 5.34
C PRO A 354 -2.31 19.65 6.11
N LEU A 355 -3.00 18.67 5.51
CA LEU A 355 -3.22 17.37 6.14
C LEU A 355 -1.95 16.49 6.10
N ASN A 356 -1.06 16.70 5.13
CA ASN A 356 0.18 15.94 4.99
C ASN A 356 1.26 16.38 5.98
N ASN A 357 1.14 17.62 6.48
CA ASN A 357 2.09 18.24 7.39
C ASN A 357 1.56 18.30 8.83
N MET A 358 0.66 17.38 9.22
CA MET A 358 0.17 17.31 10.59
C MET A 358 1.32 17.07 11.58
N ASP A 359 1.46 17.96 12.55
CA ASP A 359 2.42 17.93 13.65
C ASP A 359 1.73 17.93 15.03
N TYR A 360 0.41 17.69 15.05
CA TYR A 360 -0.46 17.79 16.22
C TYR A 360 -1.37 16.58 16.37
N LEU A 361 -1.83 16.37 17.60
CA LEU A 361 -2.94 15.48 17.96
C LEU A 361 -4.18 16.35 18.20
N ILE A 362 -5.34 15.93 17.72
CA ILE A 362 -6.60 16.69 17.92
C ILE A 362 -7.14 16.54 19.34
N ASP A 363 -8.00 17.48 19.76
CA ASP A 363 -8.70 17.43 21.05
C ASP A 363 -9.40 16.08 21.25
N GLY A 364 -9.17 15.48 22.44
CA GLY A 364 -9.63 14.13 22.79
C GLY A 364 -8.65 13.01 22.46
N VAL A 365 -7.51 13.30 21.82
CA VAL A 365 -6.37 12.40 21.80
C VAL A 365 -5.48 12.69 23.02
N VAL A 366 -5.29 11.68 23.85
CA VAL A 366 -4.42 11.75 25.05
C VAL A 366 -3.05 11.19 24.69
N GLY A 367 -2.03 12.02 24.71
CA GLY A 367 -0.66 11.70 24.36
C GLY A 367 0.14 12.94 23.99
N SER A 368 1.45 12.74 23.69
CA SER A 368 2.34 13.82 23.27
C SER A 368 3.09 13.44 22.00
N THR A 369 3.37 14.43 21.17
CA THR A 369 4.22 14.31 19.97
C THR A 369 5.70 14.60 20.27
N HIS A 370 6.04 14.88 21.55
CA HIS A 370 7.37 15.23 22.02
C HIS A 370 7.83 14.32 23.16
#